data_1e02d3b09eb78a6708ce4ce93e44189d
#
_entry.id   1e02d3b09eb78a6708ce4ce93e44189d
#
_cell.length_a   1.000
_cell.length_b   1.000
_cell.length_c   1.000
_cell.angle_alpha   90.00
_cell.angle_beta   90.00
_cell.angle_gamma   90.00
#
_symmetry.space_group_name_H-M   'P 1'
#
loop_
_entity.id
_entity.type
_entity.pdbx_description
1 polymer ?
#
loop_
_entity_poly.entity_id
_entity_poly.type
_entity_poly.pdbx_seq_one_letter_code
_entity_poly.pdbx_strand_id
1 'polypeptide(L)'
;MKKFVMILALIFFMTPYILSVAEAQEALIVKAKAEGKVTFYANITAIEPVMEAFSKKYGLKGEYTRVSTDKFVATVATEHEAGKLMADVLQAPIPILDILKSKGALASYKSLASADYPKWTSKDDKIQIFGIEYIALIYNKELVKPEDVPKKYEDLMDPKWRGKIVMANPTTHATTISWLVGLKEQIFSSEDTWMKFVKGLAANKPMFVSSFGPTPAPIESGERLIGISMPKYILTKAPAPLDWARVEQPLLGTPRGMAITNRAPHPNAAKLFFDYWLSRESAKILAEKVGEYVLCPGVYPPINGIEKAKVQPIRELSDDEIRHWAAEFKKIF
;
A
#
# COMPACT_ATOMS: atom_id res chain seq x y z
N MET A 1 -40.14 -32.55 11.03
CA MET A 1 -39.02 -33.37 11.47
C MET A 1 -37.83 -33.40 10.46
N LYS A 2 -38.06 -33.43 9.13
CA LYS A 2 -36.94 -33.49 8.13
C LYS A 2 -36.01 -32.25 8.05
N LYS A 3 -36.46 -31.03 8.39
CA LYS A 3 -35.61 -29.82 8.39
C LYS A 3 -34.66 -29.72 9.59
N PHE A 4 -34.98 -30.35 10.70
CA PHE A 4 -34.13 -30.31 11.91
C PHE A 4 -32.93 -31.28 11.83
N VAL A 5 -33.09 -32.39 11.11
CA VAL A 5 -32.02 -33.39 10.92
C VAL A 5 -30.94 -32.85 9.96
N MET A 6 -31.30 -32.01 8.99
CA MET A 6 -30.34 -31.45 8.01
C MET A 6 -29.42 -30.38 8.63
N ILE A 7 -29.92 -29.61 9.61
CA ILE A 7 -29.12 -28.61 10.33
C ILE A 7 -28.11 -29.28 11.29
N LEU A 8 -28.53 -30.38 11.97
CA LEU A 8 -27.64 -31.14 12.84
C LEU A 8 -26.52 -31.86 12.06
N ALA A 9 -26.79 -32.36 10.86
CA ALA A 9 -25.78 -33.01 10.00
C ALA A 9 -24.73 -32.01 9.50
N LEU A 10 -25.13 -30.75 9.18
CA LEU A 10 -24.16 -29.70 8.78
C LEU A 10 -23.23 -29.29 9.92
N ILE A 11 -23.73 -29.21 11.15
CA ILE A 11 -22.92 -28.88 12.34
C ILE A 11 -21.91 -29.99 12.63
N PHE A 12 -22.29 -31.28 12.43
CA PHE A 12 -21.43 -32.43 12.72
C PHE A 12 -20.30 -32.60 11.69
N PHE A 13 -20.46 -32.12 10.45
CA PHE A 13 -19.41 -32.14 9.43
C PHE A 13 -18.43 -30.94 9.49
N MET A 14 -18.84 -29.82 10.11
CA MET A 14 -17.96 -28.65 10.26
C MET A 14 -17.02 -28.73 11.47
N THR A 15 -17.38 -29.48 12.53
CA THR A 15 -16.57 -29.60 13.75
C THR A 15 -15.20 -30.24 13.54
N PRO A 16 -15.00 -31.34 12.79
CA PRO A 16 -13.67 -31.93 12.59
C PRO A 16 -12.77 -31.05 11.73
N TYR A 17 -13.31 -30.28 10.79
CA TYR A 17 -12.55 -29.37 9.95
C TYR A 17 -12.00 -28.17 10.76
N ILE A 18 -12.79 -27.59 11.62
CA ILE A 18 -12.41 -26.46 12.49
C ILE A 18 -11.34 -26.90 13.50
N LEU A 19 -11.47 -28.10 14.08
CA LEU A 19 -10.47 -28.68 14.98
C LEU A 19 -9.14 -28.90 14.27
N SER A 20 -9.16 -29.43 13.06
CA SER A 20 -7.94 -29.67 12.25
C SER A 20 -7.20 -28.37 11.87
N VAL A 21 -7.94 -27.28 11.59
CA VAL A 21 -7.32 -25.97 11.29
C VAL A 21 -6.69 -25.34 12.55
N ALA A 22 -7.37 -25.45 13.70
CA ALA A 22 -6.84 -24.97 14.97
C ALA A 22 -5.57 -25.71 15.41
N GLU A 23 -5.53 -27.03 15.24
CA GLU A 23 -4.36 -27.86 15.53
C GLU A 23 -3.17 -27.52 14.59
N ALA A 24 -3.44 -27.29 13.31
CA ALA A 24 -2.41 -26.87 12.36
C ALA A 24 -1.82 -25.50 12.69
N GLN A 25 -2.67 -24.55 13.14
CA GLN A 25 -2.24 -23.24 13.60
C GLN A 25 -1.37 -23.33 14.86
N GLU A 26 -1.77 -24.14 15.85
CA GLU A 26 -1.00 -24.36 17.08
C GLU A 26 0.35 -24.99 16.78
N ALA A 27 0.38 -26.00 15.91
CA ALA A 27 1.62 -26.65 15.47
C ALA A 27 2.56 -25.65 14.74
N LEU A 28 2.01 -24.71 13.94
CA LEU A 28 2.78 -23.66 13.30
C LEU A 28 3.39 -22.71 14.35
N ILE A 29 2.61 -22.31 15.35
CA ILE A 29 3.08 -21.43 16.44
C ILE A 29 4.24 -22.09 17.20
N VAL A 30 4.11 -23.38 17.54
CA VAL A 30 5.17 -24.11 18.26
C VAL A 30 6.46 -24.16 17.44
N LYS A 31 6.37 -24.49 16.14
CA LYS A 31 7.53 -24.53 15.24
C LYS A 31 8.17 -23.15 15.06
N ALA A 32 7.34 -22.10 14.88
CA ALA A 32 7.82 -20.73 14.75
C ALA A 32 8.54 -20.26 16.02
N LYS A 33 8.01 -20.59 17.22
CA LYS A 33 8.68 -20.29 18.50
C LYS A 33 10.03 -20.96 18.63
N ALA A 34 10.19 -22.18 18.11
CA ALA A 34 11.48 -22.86 18.10
C ALA A 34 12.52 -22.16 17.20
N GLU A 35 12.07 -21.44 16.15
CA GLU A 35 12.93 -20.62 15.28
C GLU A 35 13.29 -19.25 15.94
N GLY A 36 12.51 -18.77 16.88
CA GLY A 36 12.80 -17.66 17.80
C GLY A 36 12.59 -16.26 17.23
N LYS A 37 12.67 -16.07 15.92
CA LYS A 37 12.52 -14.75 15.27
C LYS A 37 11.97 -14.82 13.85
N VAL A 38 11.56 -13.66 13.32
CA VAL A 38 11.28 -13.43 11.91
C VAL A 38 11.97 -12.14 11.45
N THR A 39 12.61 -12.18 10.29
CA THR A 39 13.27 -11.03 9.65
C THR A 39 12.44 -10.53 8.47
N PHE A 40 12.04 -9.27 8.52
CA PHE A 40 11.16 -8.64 7.54
C PHE A 40 11.88 -7.50 6.81
N TYR A 41 12.08 -7.64 5.49
CA TYR A 41 12.57 -6.56 4.64
C TYR A 41 11.40 -5.87 3.96
N ALA A 42 11.29 -4.54 4.12
CA ALA A 42 10.19 -3.80 3.57
C ALA A 42 10.54 -2.37 3.16
N ASN A 43 9.80 -1.83 2.18
CA ASN A 43 9.89 -0.42 1.83
C ASN A 43 8.86 0.45 2.59
N ILE A 44 7.82 -0.14 3.15
CA ILE A 44 6.85 0.53 4.02
C ILE A 44 7.54 1.03 5.31
N THR A 45 7.08 2.14 5.83
CA THR A 45 7.63 2.77 7.06
C THR A 45 6.61 2.80 8.18
N ALA A 46 7.08 3.05 9.41
CA ALA A 46 6.24 3.21 10.61
C ALA A 46 5.43 1.95 10.97
N ILE A 47 6.00 0.76 10.72
CA ILE A 47 5.34 -0.52 10.99
C ILE A 47 5.69 -1.10 12.36
N GLU A 48 6.44 -0.38 13.16
CA GLU A 48 6.84 -0.78 14.51
C GLU A 48 5.63 -1.26 15.34
N PRO A 49 4.44 -0.61 15.30
CA PRO A 49 3.27 -1.08 16.04
C PRO A 49 2.80 -2.49 15.63
N VAL A 50 2.97 -2.87 14.35
CA VAL A 50 2.62 -4.21 13.86
C VAL A 50 3.64 -5.24 14.35
N MET A 51 4.93 -4.90 14.29
CA MET A 51 6.02 -5.76 14.75
C MET A 51 5.93 -6.01 16.26
N GLU A 52 5.65 -4.97 17.04
CA GLU A 52 5.47 -5.06 18.49
C GLU A 52 4.25 -5.93 18.85
N ALA A 53 3.11 -5.73 18.17
CA ALA A 53 1.91 -6.52 18.42
C ALA A 53 2.13 -7.99 18.07
N PHE A 54 2.81 -8.29 16.95
CA PHE A 54 3.23 -9.66 16.59
C PHE A 54 4.11 -10.28 17.68
N SER A 55 5.15 -9.56 18.07
CA SER A 55 6.12 -10.05 19.09
C SER A 55 5.42 -10.29 20.42
N LYS A 56 4.54 -9.40 20.85
CA LYS A 56 3.75 -9.55 22.08
C LYS A 56 2.81 -10.76 22.03
N LYS A 57 2.16 -10.97 20.87
CA LYS A 57 1.17 -12.04 20.71
C LYS A 57 1.80 -13.42 20.70
N TYR A 58 2.92 -13.58 20.01
CA TYR A 58 3.51 -14.90 19.76
C TYR A 58 4.79 -15.18 20.57
N GLY A 59 5.37 -14.20 21.24
CA GLY A 59 6.62 -14.35 21.96
C GLY A 59 7.85 -14.52 21.04
N LEU A 60 7.75 -14.05 19.79
CA LEU A 60 8.80 -14.10 18.79
C LEU A 60 9.42 -12.75 18.58
N LYS A 61 10.74 -12.67 18.34
CA LYS A 61 11.38 -11.42 17.95
C LYS A 61 11.06 -11.06 16.52
N GLY A 62 10.41 -9.94 16.29
CA GLY A 62 10.25 -9.35 14.96
C GLY A 62 11.42 -8.42 14.64
N GLU A 63 12.19 -8.71 13.59
CA GLU A 63 13.29 -7.86 13.10
C GLU A 63 12.86 -7.21 11.78
N TYR A 64 12.83 -5.87 11.76
CA TYR A 64 12.48 -5.10 10.58
C TYR A 64 13.70 -4.39 10.01
N THR A 65 13.91 -4.54 8.71
CA THR A 65 14.91 -3.79 7.94
C THR A 65 14.23 -3.04 6.82
N ARG A 66 14.32 -1.71 6.87
CA ARG A 66 13.85 -0.88 5.77
C ARG A 66 14.82 -0.97 4.61
N VAL A 67 14.33 -1.40 3.45
CA VAL A 67 15.06 -1.39 2.19
C VAL A 67 14.35 -0.44 1.23
N SER A 68 15.06 0.57 0.73
CA SER A 68 14.48 1.52 -0.22
C SER A 68 14.17 0.83 -1.56
N THR A 69 13.15 1.33 -2.25
CA THR A 69 12.62 0.72 -3.48
C THR A 69 13.71 0.52 -4.55
N ASP A 70 14.58 1.51 -4.74
CA ASP A 70 15.69 1.50 -5.70
C ASP A 70 16.76 0.44 -5.41
N LYS A 71 16.96 0.05 -4.15
CA LYS A 71 17.93 -0.95 -3.71
C LYS A 71 17.33 -2.34 -3.51
N PHE A 72 16.02 -2.46 -3.50
CA PHE A 72 15.33 -3.65 -3.02
C PHE A 72 15.68 -4.91 -3.83
N VAL A 73 15.59 -4.83 -5.16
CA VAL A 73 15.93 -5.96 -6.05
C VAL A 73 17.39 -6.35 -5.88
N ALA A 74 18.31 -5.38 -5.91
CA ALA A 74 19.74 -5.66 -5.81
C ALA A 74 20.09 -6.34 -4.46
N THR A 75 19.58 -5.81 -3.35
CA THR A 75 19.81 -6.38 -2.01
C THR A 75 19.34 -7.82 -1.94
N VAL A 76 18.05 -8.07 -2.23
CA VAL A 76 17.45 -9.40 -2.07
C VAL A 76 18.02 -10.39 -3.08
N ALA A 77 18.23 -9.99 -4.35
CA ALA A 77 18.76 -10.88 -5.38
C ALA A 77 20.21 -11.29 -5.06
N THR A 78 21.06 -10.35 -4.62
CA THR A 78 22.46 -10.65 -4.25
C THR A 78 22.52 -11.63 -3.08
N GLU A 79 21.75 -11.40 -2.02
CA GLU A 79 21.69 -12.32 -0.88
C GLU A 79 21.15 -13.70 -1.28
N HIS A 80 20.11 -13.73 -2.14
CA HIS A 80 19.52 -14.97 -2.64
C HIS A 80 20.50 -15.78 -3.50
N GLU A 81 21.16 -15.15 -4.47
CA GLU A 81 22.14 -15.77 -5.36
C GLU A 81 23.35 -16.29 -4.59
N ALA A 82 23.77 -15.58 -3.54
CA ALA A 82 24.83 -16.01 -2.63
C ALA A 82 24.41 -17.15 -1.68
N GLY A 83 23.12 -17.54 -1.66
CA GLY A 83 22.57 -18.50 -0.70
C GLY A 83 22.58 -18.02 0.75
N LYS A 84 22.61 -16.70 0.97
CA LYS A 84 22.70 -16.04 2.29
C LYS A 84 21.56 -15.04 2.50
N LEU A 85 20.37 -15.35 1.96
CA LEU A 85 19.21 -14.48 2.14
C LEU A 85 18.84 -14.40 3.63
N MET A 86 18.86 -13.17 4.16
CA MET A 86 18.60 -12.91 5.57
C MET A 86 17.12 -12.69 5.87
N ALA A 87 16.35 -12.26 4.87
CA ALA A 87 14.92 -11.96 5.02
C ALA A 87 14.07 -13.24 4.95
N ASP A 88 13.12 -13.35 5.86
CA ASP A 88 12.08 -14.39 5.85
C ASP A 88 10.86 -13.93 5.02
N VAL A 89 10.50 -12.65 5.17
CA VAL A 89 9.34 -12.06 4.51
C VAL A 89 9.75 -10.73 3.86
N LEU A 90 9.19 -10.48 2.68
CA LEU A 90 9.40 -9.25 1.89
C LEU A 90 8.10 -8.48 1.75
N GLN A 91 8.19 -7.14 1.81
CA GLN A 91 7.12 -6.25 1.37
C GLN A 91 7.70 -5.19 0.42
N ALA A 92 7.19 -5.15 -0.80
CA ALA A 92 7.62 -4.20 -1.82
C ALA A 92 6.48 -3.94 -2.82
N PRO A 93 6.62 -2.93 -3.71
CA PRO A 93 5.79 -2.78 -4.90
C PRO A 93 5.79 -4.05 -5.77
N ILE A 94 4.69 -4.29 -6.47
CA ILE A 94 4.47 -5.53 -7.23
C ILE A 94 5.56 -5.82 -8.27
N PRO A 95 6.07 -4.87 -9.11
CA PRO A 95 7.13 -5.17 -10.07
C PRO A 95 8.40 -5.70 -9.42
N ILE A 96 8.76 -5.14 -8.25
CA ILE A 96 9.92 -5.61 -7.50
C ILE A 96 9.74 -7.07 -7.09
N LEU A 97 8.55 -7.40 -6.56
CA LEU A 97 8.24 -8.79 -6.19
C LEU A 97 8.15 -9.70 -7.42
N ASP A 98 7.63 -9.21 -8.56
CA ASP A 98 7.60 -9.97 -9.81
C ASP A 98 9.00 -10.25 -10.36
N ILE A 99 9.94 -9.29 -10.28
CA ILE A 99 11.36 -9.52 -10.61
C ILE A 99 11.97 -10.56 -9.67
N LEU A 100 11.75 -10.46 -8.37
CA LEU A 100 12.26 -11.44 -7.40
C LEU A 100 11.62 -12.82 -7.60
N LYS A 101 10.34 -12.87 -7.99
CA LYS A 101 9.63 -14.10 -8.37
C LYS A 101 10.29 -14.76 -9.59
N SER A 102 10.62 -14.00 -10.64
CA SER A 102 11.29 -14.52 -11.84
C SER A 102 12.69 -15.06 -11.56
N LYS A 103 13.38 -14.51 -10.56
CA LYS A 103 14.68 -14.99 -10.06
C LYS A 103 14.57 -16.21 -9.12
N GLY A 104 13.37 -16.72 -8.85
CA GLY A 104 13.14 -17.85 -7.95
C GLY A 104 13.29 -17.52 -6.46
N ALA A 105 13.34 -16.23 -6.09
CA ALA A 105 13.56 -15.82 -4.70
C ALA A 105 12.32 -15.94 -3.80
N LEU A 106 11.13 -16.22 -4.36
CA LEU A 106 9.87 -16.27 -3.62
C LEU A 106 9.35 -17.71 -3.46
N ALA A 107 8.90 -18.04 -2.25
CA ALA A 107 8.20 -19.29 -1.93
C ALA A 107 6.71 -19.21 -2.24
N SER A 108 6.09 -20.35 -2.52
CA SER A 108 4.64 -20.45 -2.57
C SER A 108 4.08 -20.68 -1.18
N TYR A 109 3.14 -19.86 -0.77
CA TYR A 109 2.41 -20.04 0.49
C TYR A 109 1.02 -19.41 0.38
N LYS A 110 0.00 -20.20 0.64
CA LYS A 110 -1.39 -19.74 0.68
C LYS A 110 -1.83 -19.60 2.12
N SER A 111 -1.92 -18.35 2.57
CA SER A 111 -2.47 -18.01 3.88
C SER A 111 -3.98 -18.25 3.92
N LEU A 112 -4.49 -18.83 5.00
CA LEU A 112 -5.93 -18.92 5.22
C LEU A 112 -6.55 -17.52 5.40
N ALA A 113 -5.82 -16.57 5.97
CA ALA A 113 -6.27 -15.19 6.13
C ALA A 113 -6.43 -14.46 4.79
N SER A 114 -5.79 -14.92 3.71
CA SER A 114 -5.98 -14.34 2.37
C SER A 114 -7.37 -14.57 1.80
N ALA A 115 -8.14 -15.51 2.35
CA ALA A 115 -9.52 -15.77 1.92
C ALA A 115 -10.48 -14.58 2.18
N ASP A 116 -10.17 -13.73 3.16
CA ASP A 116 -10.93 -12.53 3.47
C ASP A 116 -10.65 -11.37 2.50
N TYR A 117 -9.58 -11.47 1.70
CA TYR A 117 -9.17 -10.45 0.75
C TYR A 117 -9.81 -10.67 -0.63
N PRO A 118 -9.96 -9.62 -1.46
CA PRO A 118 -10.44 -9.78 -2.83
C PRO A 118 -9.60 -10.77 -3.63
N LYS A 119 -10.23 -11.62 -4.45
CA LYS A 119 -9.53 -12.70 -5.18
C LYS A 119 -8.36 -12.23 -6.05
N TRP A 120 -8.45 -11.02 -6.62
CA TRP A 120 -7.41 -10.44 -7.46
C TRP A 120 -6.12 -10.10 -6.70
N THR A 121 -6.14 -10.11 -5.38
CA THR A 121 -4.99 -9.76 -4.53
C THR A 121 -3.96 -10.87 -4.38
N SER A 122 -4.28 -12.11 -4.74
CA SER A 122 -3.34 -13.23 -4.73
C SER A 122 -2.77 -13.46 -6.12
N LYS A 123 -1.44 -13.53 -6.24
CA LYS A 123 -0.70 -13.81 -7.47
C LYS A 123 0.09 -15.12 -7.30
N ASP A 124 -0.39 -16.19 -7.91
CA ASP A 124 0.26 -17.51 -7.98
C ASP A 124 0.67 -18.09 -6.61
N ASP A 125 -0.09 -17.79 -5.55
CA ASP A 125 0.23 -18.13 -4.15
C ASP A 125 1.65 -17.72 -3.70
N LYS A 126 2.32 -16.80 -4.44
CA LYS A 126 3.66 -16.28 -4.13
C LYS A 126 3.66 -14.85 -3.66
N ILE A 127 2.70 -14.04 -4.14
CA ILE A 127 2.57 -12.64 -3.77
C ILE A 127 1.14 -12.40 -3.32
N GLN A 128 0.99 -11.80 -2.14
CA GLN A 128 -0.30 -11.34 -1.63
C GLN A 128 -0.31 -9.82 -1.55
N ILE A 129 -1.23 -9.19 -2.27
CA ILE A 129 -1.51 -7.76 -2.14
C ILE A 129 -2.39 -7.56 -0.92
N PHE A 130 -1.95 -6.72 0.03
CA PHE A 130 -2.66 -6.48 1.28
C PHE A 130 -3.24 -5.06 1.39
N GLY A 131 -2.77 -4.13 0.57
CA GLY A 131 -3.17 -2.73 0.63
C GLY A 131 -2.85 -1.96 -0.64
N ILE A 132 -3.22 -0.69 -0.65
CA ILE A 132 -2.95 0.25 -1.76
C ILE A 132 -2.36 1.55 -1.18
N GLU A 133 -1.21 1.96 -1.71
CA GLU A 133 -0.66 3.30 -1.50
C GLU A 133 -1.41 4.28 -2.39
N TYR A 134 -2.49 4.85 -1.88
CA TYR A 134 -3.40 5.69 -2.64
C TYR A 134 -3.06 7.17 -2.52
N ILE A 135 -3.37 7.90 -3.59
CA ILE A 135 -3.06 9.33 -3.75
C ILE A 135 -4.38 10.11 -3.77
N ALA A 136 -4.39 11.23 -3.05
CA ALA A 136 -5.51 12.17 -3.03
C ALA A 136 -5.02 13.61 -3.06
N LEU A 137 -5.96 14.52 -3.21
CA LEU A 137 -5.73 15.95 -3.06
C LEU A 137 -5.87 16.31 -1.58
N ILE A 138 -4.76 16.63 -0.92
CA ILE A 138 -4.72 17.04 0.48
C ILE A 138 -4.67 18.56 0.54
N TYR A 139 -5.45 19.17 1.41
CA TYR A 139 -5.52 20.62 1.52
C TYR A 139 -5.51 21.09 2.98
N ASN A 140 -5.18 22.38 3.18
CA ASN A 140 -5.28 23.04 4.48
C ASN A 140 -6.73 23.50 4.69
N LYS A 141 -7.45 22.82 5.62
CA LYS A 141 -8.88 23.07 5.89
C LYS A 141 -9.17 24.39 6.59
N GLU A 142 -8.14 25.08 7.11
CA GLU A 142 -8.31 26.42 7.72
C GLU A 142 -8.15 27.53 6.69
N LEU A 143 -7.43 27.27 5.58
CA LEU A 143 -7.11 28.27 4.57
C LEU A 143 -7.91 28.09 3.27
N VAL A 144 -8.39 26.88 2.97
CA VAL A 144 -9.23 26.61 1.80
C VAL A 144 -10.69 26.53 2.25
N LYS A 145 -11.53 27.43 1.70
CA LYS A 145 -12.96 27.42 2.00
C LYS A 145 -13.65 26.19 1.44
N PRO A 146 -14.70 25.65 2.08
CA PRO A 146 -15.41 24.45 1.63
C PRO A 146 -15.87 24.51 0.16
N GLU A 147 -16.34 25.69 -0.30
CA GLU A 147 -16.78 25.91 -1.68
C GLU A 147 -15.66 25.87 -2.71
N ASP A 148 -14.41 26.12 -2.28
CA ASP A 148 -13.22 26.12 -3.13
C ASP A 148 -12.53 24.76 -3.22
N VAL A 149 -12.88 23.81 -2.33
CA VAL A 149 -12.28 22.46 -2.34
C VAL A 149 -12.58 21.77 -3.67
N PRO A 150 -11.56 21.21 -4.37
CA PRO A 150 -11.76 20.51 -5.63
C PRO A 150 -12.75 19.37 -5.49
N LYS A 151 -13.65 19.23 -6.47
CA LYS A 151 -14.62 18.12 -6.58
C LYS A 151 -14.20 17.08 -7.61
N LYS A 152 -13.26 17.42 -8.46
CA LYS A 152 -12.67 16.56 -9.49
C LYS A 152 -11.21 16.94 -9.74
N TYR A 153 -10.43 16.05 -10.34
CA TYR A 153 -9.01 16.33 -10.61
C TYR A 153 -8.82 17.54 -11.51
N GLU A 154 -9.73 17.75 -12.49
CA GLU A 154 -9.67 18.85 -13.44
C GLU A 154 -9.77 20.24 -12.78
N ASP A 155 -10.33 20.32 -11.58
CA ASP A 155 -10.41 21.58 -10.84
C ASP A 155 -9.04 22.14 -10.45
N LEU A 156 -7.99 21.28 -10.46
CA LEU A 156 -6.61 21.74 -10.28
C LEU A 156 -6.06 22.55 -11.46
N MET A 157 -6.76 22.58 -12.60
CA MET A 157 -6.38 23.45 -13.71
C MET A 157 -6.82 24.90 -13.52
N ASP A 158 -7.74 25.17 -12.58
CA ASP A 158 -8.22 26.53 -12.30
C ASP A 158 -7.06 27.44 -11.93
N PRO A 159 -6.90 28.62 -12.58
CA PRO A 159 -5.88 29.62 -12.25
C PRO A 159 -5.86 30.07 -10.79
N LYS A 160 -6.95 29.91 -10.04
CA LYS A 160 -6.99 30.19 -8.59
C LYS A 160 -5.94 29.39 -7.81
N TRP A 161 -5.50 28.26 -8.33
CA TRP A 161 -4.48 27.38 -7.73
C TRP A 161 -3.05 27.74 -8.12
N ARG A 162 -2.83 28.76 -8.94
CA ARG A 162 -1.49 29.14 -9.38
C ARG A 162 -0.57 29.47 -8.22
N GLY A 163 0.57 28.74 -8.14
CA GLY A 163 1.54 28.86 -7.06
C GLY A 163 1.05 28.31 -5.70
N LYS A 164 -0.09 27.61 -5.65
CA LYS A 164 -0.69 27.12 -4.41
C LYS A 164 -0.68 25.60 -4.30
N ILE A 165 -0.17 24.89 -5.30
CA ILE A 165 -0.09 23.44 -5.33
C ILE A 165 1.29 22.96 -4.91
N VAL A 166 1.38 21.84 -4.18
CA VAL A 166 2.61 21.07 -3.97
C VAL A 166 2.42 19.64 -4.45
N MET A 167 3.44 19.05 -5.04
CA MET A 167 3.44 17.63 -5.44
C MET A 167 4.87 17.09 -5.48
N ALA A 168 5.01 15.76 -5.41
CA ALA A 168 6.30 15.14 -5.69
C ALA A 168 6.63 15.32 -7.18
N ASN A 169 7.92 15.52 -7.47
CA ASN A 169 8.38 15.91 -8.80
C ASN A 169 8.03 14.84 -9.86
N PRO A 170 7.19 15.17 -10.85
CA PRO A 170 6.74 14.22 -11.87
C PRO A 170 7.82 13.84 -12.88
N THR A 171 9.01 14.46 -12.83
CA THR A 171 10.13 14.12 -13.71
C THR A 171 11.13 13.15 -13.07
N THR A 172 10.97 12.85 -11.77
CA THR A 172 11.92 12.02 -11.03
C THR A 172 11.26 11.03 -10.05
N HIS A 173 10.01 11.30 -9.62
CA HIS A 173 9.32 10.48 -8.62
C HIS A 173 8.42 9.46 -9.31
N ALA A 174 8.83 8.19 -9.32
CA ALA A 174 8.16 7.09 -10.03
C ALA A 174 6.66 6.97 -9.71
N THR A 175 6.26 7.05 -8.42
CA THR A 175 4.84 6.92 -8.03
C THR A 175 3.99 8.09 -8.56
N THR A 176 4.53 9.31 -8.64
CA THR A 176 3.82 10.45 -9.24
C THR A 176 3.67 10.28 -10.75
N ILE A 177 4.72 9.77 -11.41
CA ILE A 177 4.67 9.42 -12.84
C ILE A 177 3.58 8.37 -13.06
N SER A 178 3.59 7.28 -12.29
CA SER A 178 2.61 6.21 -12.40
C SER A 178 1.19 6.70 -12.12
N TRP A 179 1.00 7.62 -11.17
CA TRP A 179 -0.29 8.22 -10.88
C TRP A 179 -0.82 9.06 -12.06
N LEU A 180 0.03 9.91 -12.65
CA LEU A 180 -0.36 10.72 -13.82
C LEU A 180 -0.72 9.85 -15.02
N VAL A 181 0.02 8.75 -15.25
CA VAL A 181 -0.30 7.78 -16.30
C VAL A 181 -1.55 6.98 -15.95
N GLY A 182 -1.73 6.61 -14.69
CA GLY A 182 -2.96 5.96 -14.22
C GLY A 182 -4.21 6.82 -14.43
N LEU A 183 -4.10 8.14 -14.25
CA LEU A 183 -5.17 9.07 -14.60
C LEU A 183 -5.50 9.02 -16.10
N LYS A 184 -4.48 8.96 -16.98
CA LYS A 184 -4.69 8.77 -18.43
C LYS A 184 -5.50 7.50 -18.74
N GLU A 185 -5.15 6.41 -18.07
CA GLU A 185 -5.68 5.09 -18.39
C GLU A 185 -7.07 4.82 -17.78
N GLN A 186 -7.38 5.43 -16.63
CA GLN A 186 -8.57 5.04 -15.85
C GLN A 186 -9.57 6.18 -15.62
N ILE A 187 -9.15 7.44 -15.74
CA ILE A 187 -9.99 8.58 -15.39
C ILE A 187 -10.37 9.42 -16.59
N PHE A 188 -9.39 9.77 -17.42
CA PHE A 188 -9.64 10.64 -18.56
C PHE A 188 -10.14 9.85 -19.79
N SER A 189 -11.13 10.39 -20.50
CA SER A 189 -11.77 9.74 -21.63
C SER A 189 -10.91 9.68 -22.90
N SER A 190 -9.88 10.53 -22.99
CA SER A 190 -8.97 10.60 -24.13
C SER A 190 -7.61 11.15 -23.72
N GLU A 191 -6.59 10.90 -24.56
CA GLU A 191 -5.27 11.47 -24.38
C GLU A 191 -5.26 12.99 -24.40
N ASP A 192 -6.10 13.60 -25.26
CA ASP A 192 -6.21 15.06 -25.35
C ASP A 192 -6.74 15.68 -24.07
N THR A 193 -7.77 15.10 -23.45
CA THR A 193 -8.33 15.59 -22.19
C THR A 193 -7.35 15.42 -21.05
N TRP A 194 -6.64 14.30 -21.00
CA TRP A 194 -5.58 14.06 -20.03
C TRP A 194 -4.40 15.03 -20.23
N MET A 195 -3.92 15.20 -21.46
CA MET A 195 -2.83 16.13 -21.77
C MET A 195 -3.20 17.58 -21.43
N LYS A 196 -4.46 17.97 -21.68
CA LYS A 196 -4.99 19.28 -21.24
C LYS A 196 -4.89 19.42 -19.71
N PHE A 197 -5.24 18.37 -18.96
CA PHE A 197 -5.11 18.36 -17.51
C PHE A 197 -3.65 18.51 -17.08
N VAL A 198 -2.71 17.72 -17.63
CA VAL A 198 -1.28 17.78 -17.28
C VAL A 198 -0.70 19.16 -17.54
N LYS A 199 -0.99 19.75 -18.72
CA LYS A 199 -0.55 21.11 -19.08
C LYS A 199 -1.18 22.18 -18.18
N GLY A 200 -2.46 22.05 -17.84
CA GLY A 200 -3.16 22.95 -16.94
C GLY A 200 -2.60 22.91 -15.52
N LEU A 201 -2.29 21.71 -15.03
CA LEU A 201 -1.61 21.52 -13.75
C LEU A 201 -0.22 22.18 -13.74
N ALA A 202 0.58 21.99 -14.80
CA ALA A 202 1.88 22.61 -14.96
C ALA A 202 1.80 24.15 -15.04
N ALA A 203 0.78 24.69 -15.75
CA ALA A 203 0.55 26.13 -15.85
C ALA A 203 0.30 26.79 -14.48
N ASN A 204 -0.19 26.04 -13.51
CA ASN A 204 -0.38 26.48 -12.12
C ASN A 204 0.92 26.48 -11.29
N LYS A 205 2.07 26.16 -11.92
CA LYS A 205 3.42 26.24 -11.30
C LYS A 205 3.47 25.56 -9.93
N PRO A 206 3.21 24.24 -9.86
CA PRO A 206 3.29 23.52 -8.60
C PRO A 206 4.70 23.56 -8.02
N MET A 207 4.78 23.59 -6.69
CA MET A 207 6.03 23.37 -5.96
C MET A 207 6.37 21.90 -6.03
N PHE A 208 7.62 21.57 -6.42
CA PHE A 208 8.09 20.21 -6.44
C PHE A 208 8.91 19.86 -5.21
N VAL A 209 8.63 18.68 -4.65
CA VAL A 209 9.39 18.04 -3.59
C VAL A 209 9.88 16.67 -4.06
N SER A 210 10.86 16.08 -3.36
CA SER A 210 11.52 14.83 -3.80
C SER A 210 10.61 13.60 -3.73
N SER A 211 9.61 13.60 -2.85
CA SER A 211 8.67 12.48 -2.63
C SER A 211 7.40 12.96 -1.93
N PHE A 212 6.45 12.07 -1.63
CA PHE A 212 5.25 12.44 -0.87
C PHE A 212 5.51 12.82 0.59
N GLY A 213 6.57 12.31 1.22
CA GLY A 213 6.89 12.62 2.62
C GLY A 213 6.98 14.11 2.94
N PRO A 214 7.67 14.93 2.13
CA PRO A 214 7.76 16.38 2.30
C PRO A 214 6.51 17.17 1.94
N THR A 215 5.52 16.61 1.22
CA THR A 215 4.35 17.37 0.74
C THR A 215 3.48 17.99 1.86
N PRO A 216 3.31 17.39 3.06
CA PRO A 216 2.47 18.00 4.08
C PRO A 216 3.00 19.33 4.63
N ALA A 217 4.30 19.48 4.78
CA ALA A 217 4.90 20.65 5.44
C ALA A 217 4.49 22.00 4.79
N PRO A 218 4.60 22.20 3.47
CA PRO A 218 4.15 23.45 2.83
C PRO A 218 2.63 23.63 2.88
N ILE A 219 1.82 22.56 3.00
CA ILE A 219 0.37 22.67 3.16
C ILE A 219 0.04 23.08 4.61
N GLU A 220 0.69 22.48 5.56
CA GLU A 220 0.54 22.76 7.00
C GLU A 220 0.88 24.22 7.32
N SER A 221 2.01 24.72 6.78
CA SER A 221 2.43 26.12 6.96
C SER A 221 1.61 27.16 6.20
N GLY A 222 0.77 26.74 5.25
CA GLY A 222 0.04 27.64 4.34
C GLY A 222 0.89 28.20 3.20
N GLU A 223 2.14 27.78 3.04
CA GLU A 223 2.97 28.14 1.89
C GLU A 223 2.35 27.63 0.57
N ARG A 224 1.70 26.47 0.64
CA ARG A 224 0.82 25.94 -0.39
C ARG A 224 -0.52 25.58 0.22
N LEU A 225 -1.59 25.68 -0.56
CA LEU A 225 -2.94 25.45 -0.02
C LEU A 225 -3.41 24.02 -0.23
N ILE A 226 -2.90 23.36 -1.28
CA ILE A 226 -3.31 22.01 -1.68
C ILE A 226 -2.10 21.23 -2.22
N GLY A 227 -2.13 19.91 -2.07
CA GLY A 227 -1.09 19.03 -2.58
C GLY A 227 -1.64 17.71 -3.12
N ILE A 228 -0.95 17.18 -4.14
CA ILE A 228 -1.11 15.80 -4.58
C ILE A 228 -0.25 14.95 -3.65
N SER A 229 -0.89 14.18 -2.77
CA SER A 229 -0.23 13.52 -1.63
C SER A 229 -1.00 12.29 -1.13
N MET A 230 -0.58 11.74 0.00
CA MET A 230 -1.17 10.54 0.58
C MET A 230 -2.07 10.91 1.77
N PRO A 231 -3.34 10.45 1.82
CA PRO A 231 -4.26 10.73 2.93
C PRO A 231 -3.74 10.30 4.30
N LYS A 232 -2.84 9.32 4.39
CA LYS A 232 -2.24 8.91 5.67
C LYS A 232 -1.60 10.05 6.46
N TYR A 233 -1.16 11.12 5.78
CA TYR A 233 -0.57 12.26 6.45
C TYR A 233 -1.56 13.07 7.28
N ILE A 234 -2.87 12.97 7.00
CA ILE A 234 -3.92 13.55 7.85
C ILE A 234 -3.85 12.93 9.24
N LEU A 235 -3.61 11.61 9.31
CA LEU A 235 -3.47 10.90 10.56
C LEU A 235 -2.09 11.13 11.20
N THR A 236 -1.01 10.91 10.42
CA THR A 236 0.36 10.88 10.98
C THR A 236 0.94 12.28 11.25
N LYS A 237 0.29 13.32 10.77
CA LYS A 237 0.63 14.72 11.04
C LYS A 237 -0.37 15.44 11.95
N ALA A 238 -1.34 14.71 12.49
CA ALA A 238 -2.27 15.32 13.46
C ALA A 238 -1.50 15.94 14.64
N PRO A 239 -1.87 17.18 15.09
CA PRO A 239 -3.11 17.91 14.80
C PRO A 239 -3.04 18.91 13.61
N ALA A 240 -2.11 18.75 12.65
CA ALA A 240 -2.03 19.64 11.50
C ALA A 240 -3.39 19.85 10.82
N PRO A 241 -3.70 21.05 10.28
CA PRO A 241 -5.01 21.37 9.70
C PRO A 241 -5.21 20.76 8.31
N LEU A 242 -4.89 19.48 8.16
CA LEU A 242 -4.98 18.76 6.89
C LEU A 242 -6.33 18.04 6.75
N ASP A 243 -6.90 18.08 5.54
CA ASP A 243 -8.00 17.23 5.11
C ASP A 243 -7.80 16.85 3.63
N TRP A 244 -8.61 15.92 3.11
CA TRP A 244 -8.57 15.52 1.72
C TRP A 244 -9.82 15.95 0.95
N ALA A 245 -9.67 16.31 -0.32
CA ALA A 245 -10.76 16.64 -1.21
C ALA A 245 -11.49 15.35 -1.65
N ARG A 246 -12.80 15.28 -1.38
CA ARG A 246 -13.67 14.17 -1.76
C ARG A 246 -14.05 14.31 -3.23
N VAL A 247 -13.06 14.05 -4.11
CA VAL A 247 -13.30 14.10 -5.56
C VAL A 247 -14.27 13.01 -5.99
N GLU A 248 -15.03 13.28 -7.06
CA GLU A 248 -16.03 12.34 -7.61
C GLU A 248 -15.38 11.12 -8.27
N GLN A 249 -14.17 11.32 -8.83
CA GLN A 249 -13.42 10.23 -9.47
C GLN A 249 -12.77 9.31 -8.42
N PRO A 250 -12.46 8.07 -8.83
CA PRO A 250 -11.70 7.16 -7.98
C PRO A 250 -10.35 7.72 -7.56
N LEU A 251 -9.93 7.44 -6.34
CA LEU A 251 -8.57 7.62 -5.90
C LEU A 251 -7.71 6.48 -6.47
N LEU A 252 -6.61 6.84 -7.09
CA LEU A 252 -5.70 5.87 -7.69
C LEU A 252 -4.51 5.62 -6.77
N GLY A 253 -3.99 4.39 -6.76
CA GLY A 253 -2.83 4.07 -5.95
C GLY A 253 -2.11 2.80 -6.35
N THR A 254 -0.88 2.67 -5.86
CA THR A 254 0.01 1.55 -6.14
C THR A 254 -0.28 0.39 -5.19
N PRO A 255 -0.52 -0.83 -5.70
CA PRO A 255 -0.70 -2.00 -4.85
C PRO A 255 0.55 -2.31 -4.02
N ARG A 256 0.34 -2.68 -2.75
CA ARG A 256 1.39 -3.13 -1.84
C ARG A 256 1.33 -4.63 -1.67
N GLY A 257 2.39 -5.30 -2.10
CA GLY A 257 2.51 -6.76 -2.01
C GLY A 257 3.44 -7.21 -0.89
N MET A 258 3.23 -8.44 -0.45
CA MET A 258 4.17 -9.16 0.39
C MET A 258 4.36 -10.60 -0.08
N ALA A 259 5.49 -11.18 0.26
CA ALA A 259 5.88 -12.53 -0.13
C ALA A 259 6.78 -13.17 0.93
N ILE A 260 6.76 -14.49 1.01
CA ILE A 260 7.74 -15.28 1.77
C ILE A 260 8.92 -15.57 0.87
N THR A 261 10.14 -15.51 1.40
CA THR A 261 11.35 -15.81 0.63
C THR A 261 11.51 -17.31 0.42
N ASN A 262 12.00 -17.70 -0.75
CA ASN A 262 12.45 -19.06 -0.98
C ASN A 262 13.73 -19.32 -0.15
N ARG A 263 13.75 -20.39 0.63
CA ARG A 263 14.80 -20.70 1.62
C ARG A 263 14.87 -19.69 2.78
N ALA A 264 13.70 -19.21 3.23
CA ALA A 264 13.62 -18.37 4.43
C ALA A 264 14.41 -19.00 5.58
N PRO A 265 15.28 -18.25 6.28
CA PRO A 265 16.01 -18.76 7.45
C PRO A 265 15.10 -19.30 8.57
N HIS A 266 13.91 -18.72 8.70
CA HIS A 266 12.90 -19.07 9.72
C HIS A 266 11.54 -19.34 9.04
N PRO A 267 11.38 -20.50 8.33
CA PRO A 267 10.24 -20.70 7.42
C PRO A 267 8.88 -20.81 8.13
N ASN A 268 8.84 -21.27 9.38
CA ASN A 268 7.59 -21.35 10.14
C ASN A 268 7.24 -19.96 10.74
N ALA A 269 8.23 -19.22 11.21
CA ALA A 269 8.04 -17.85 11.68
C ALA A 269 7.63 -16.94 10.51
N ALA A 270 8.18 -17.15 9.30
CA ALA A 270 7.76 -16.46 8.08
C ALA A 270 6.27 -16.66 7.79
N LYS A 271 5.79 -17.90 7.80
CA LYS A 271 4.38 -18.25 7.58
C LYS A 271 3.48 -17.64 8.64
N LEU A 272 3.88 -17.76 9.92
CA LEU A 272 3.13 -17.21 11.04
C LEU A 272 3.04 -15.67 10.96
N PHE A 273 4.13 -14.99 10.59
CA PHE A 273 4.14 -13.54 10.42
C PHE A 273 3.32 -13.11 9.20
N PHE A 274 3.39 -13.85 8.11
CA PHE A 274 2.59 -13.60 6.91
C PHE A 274 1.08 -13.72 7.19
N ASP A 275 0.66 -14.79 7.91
CA ASP A 275 -0.72 -14.97 8.34
C ASP A 275 -1.18 -13.86 9.30
N TYR A 276 -0.31 -13.48 10.24
CA TYR A 276 -0.60 -12.38 11.16
C TYR A 276 -0.76 -11.06 10.42
N TRP A 277 0.13 -10.74 9.47
CA TRP A 277 0.04 -9.50 8.68
C TRP A 277 -1.29 -9.38 7.95
N LEU A 278 -1.80 -10.48 7.41
CA LEU A 278 -3.10 -10.52 6.72
C LEU A 278 -4.30 -10.62 7.68
N SER A 279 -4.07 -10.83 8.96
CA SER A 279 -5.15 -10.90 9.93
C SER A 279 -5.86 -9.57 10.10
N ARG A 280 -7.15 -9.63 10.48
CA ARG A 280 -7.94 -8.43 10.78
C ARG A 280 -7.33 -7.58 11.92
N GLU A 281 -6.64 -8.20 12.87
CA GLU A 281 -5.93 -7.53 13.96
C GLU A 281 -4.80 -6.65 13.40
N SER A 282 -3.91 -7.23 12.60
CA SER A 282 -2.81 -6.49 11.96
C SER A 282 -3.33 -5.44 10.99
N ALA A 283 -4.35 -5.76 10.18
CA ALA A 283 -4.99 -4.82 9.27
C ALA A 283 -5.51 -3.57 10.01
N LYS A 284 -6.13 -3.74 11.18
CA LYS A 284 -6.54 -2.60 12.02
C LYS A 284 -5.35 -1.77 12.50
N ILE A 285 -4.26 -2.40 12.94
CA ILE A 285 -3.06 -1.66 13.36
C ILE A 285 -2.47 -0.88 12.18
N LEU A 286 -2.36 -1.51 10.99
CA LEU A 286 -1.90 -0.86 9.77
C LEU A 286 -2.77 0.34 9.39
N ALA A 287 -4.08 0.20 9.47
CA ALA A 287 -5.00 1.29 9.16
C ALA A 287 -4.96 2.39 10.23
N GLU A 288 -5.12 2.04 11.50
CA GLU A 288 -5.34 2.99 12.60
C GLU A 288 -4.07 3.69 13.08
N LYS A 289 -2.91 3.01 13.02
CA LYS A 289 -1.63 3.54 13.53
C LYS A 289 -0.68 3.99 12.41
N VAL A 290 -0.73 3.33 11.25
CA VAL A 290 0.17 3.63 10.14
C VAL A 290 -0.55 4.45 9.05
N GLY A 291 -1.89 4.43 9.03
CA GLY A 291 -2.68 5.14 8.02
C GLY A 291 -2.73 4.44 6.66
N GLU A 292 -2.42 3.15 6.61
CA GLU A 292 -2.44 2.38 5.37
C GLU A 292 -3.88 2.04 4.94
N TYR A 293 -4.16 2.13 3.64
CA TYR A 293 -5.39 1.63 3.06
C TYR A 293 -5.24 0.12 2.80
N VAL A 294 -5.72 -0.66 3.75
CA VAL A 294 -5.67 -2.13 3.68
C VAL A 294 -6.88 -2.68 2.92
N LEU A 295 -6.70 -3.82 2.26
CA LEU A 295 -7.76 -4.48 1.50
C LEU A 295 -8.54 -5.50 2.34
N CYS A 296 -8.33 -5.52 3.66
CA CYS A 296 -9.14 -6.28 4.58
C CYS A 296 -10.54 -5.64 4.67
N PRO A 297 -11.63 -6.36 4.34
CA PRO A 297 -12.97 -5.78 4.27
C PRO A 297 -13.44 -5.12 5.56
N GLY A 298 -13.95 -3.90 5.46
CA GLY A 298 -14.46 -3.14 6.60
C GLY A 298 -13.40 -2.61 7.56
N VAL A 299 -12.12 -2.58 7.14
CA VAL A 299 -11.02 -1.95 7.87
C VAL A 299 -10.50 -0.77 7.07
N TYR A 300 -10.54 0.42 7.65
CA TYR A 300 -10.12 1.66 7.01
C TYR A 300 -9.32 2.51 8.00
N PRO A 301 -8.38 3.35 7.51
CA PRO A 301 -7.76 4.35 8.37
C PRO A 301 -8.82 5.33 8.91
N PRO A 302 -8.64 5.86 10.14
CA PRO A 302 -9.60 6.77 10.78
C PRO A 302 -9.52 8.19 10.17
N ILE A 303 -9.70 8.27 8.86
CA ILE A 303 -9.73 9.50 8.07
C ILE A 303 -11.16 9.68 7.59
N ASN A 304 -11.78 10.79 7.97
CA ASN A 304 -13.19 11.04 7.71
C ASN A 304 -13.57 10.84 6.24
N GLY A 305 -14.55 9.98 5.98
CA GLY A 305 -15.11 9.71 4.66
C GLY A 305 -14.28 8.79 3.77
N ILE A 306 -13.12 8.29 4.23
CA ILE A 306 -12.25 7.44 3.42
C ILE A 306 -12.88 6.06 3.15
N GLU A 307 -13.74 5.59 4.04
CA GLU A 307 -14.49 4.34 3.90
C GLU A 307 -15.48 4.35 2.73
N LYS A 308 -15.82 5.55 2.22
CA LYS A 308 -16.70 5.76 1.06
C LYS A 308 -15.94 6.00 -0.23
N ALA A 309 -14.62 6.23 -0.14
CA ALA A 309 -13.80 6.49 -1.31
C ALA A 309 -13.70 5.23 -2.20
N LYS A 310 -13.86 5.43 -3.50
CA LYS A 310 -13.51 4.39 -4.47
C LYS A 310 -12.00 4.44 -4.68
N VAL A 311 -11.28 3.44 -4.16
CA VAL A 311 -9.84 3.32 -4.37
C VAL A 311 -9.58 2.23 -5.40
N GLN A 312 -8.82 2.57 -6.45
CA GLN A 312 -8.49 1.66 -7.55
C GLN A 312 -6.98 1.49 -7.69
N PRO A 313 -6.50 0.25 -7.89
CA PRO A 313 -5.10 0.02 -8.17
C PRO A 313 -4.74 0.53 -9.57
N ILE A 314 -3.63 1.24 -9.68
CA ILE A 314 -2.99 1.49 -10.96
C ILE A 314 -2.12 0.29 -11.32
N ARG A 315 -1.94 0.07 -12.65
CA ARG A 315 -0.90 -0.85 -13.07
C ARG A 315 0.47 -0.24 -12.78
N GLU A 316 1.42 -1.09 -12.57
CA GLU A 316 2.77 -0.62 -12.40
C GLU A 316 3.47 -0.45 -13.75
N LEU A 317 4.19 0.66 -13.87
CA LEU A 317 4.99 0.95 -15.07
C LEU A 317 6.34 0.23 -14.95
N SER A 318 6.85 -0.26 -16.06
CA SER A 318 8.22 -0.74 -16.17
C SER A 318 9.23 0.43 -16.03
N ASP A 319 10.50 0.12 -15.78
CA ASP A 319 11.55 1.12 -15.70
C ASP A 319 11.69 1.92 -16.99
N ASP A 320 11.45 1.29 -18.16
CA ASP A 320 11.49 1.96 -19.45
C ASP A 320 10.32 2.94 -19.60
N GLU A 321 9.11 2.55 -19.18
CA GLU A 321 7.94 3.44 -19.17
C GLU A 321 8.13 4.61 -18.21
N ILE A 322 8.68 4.37 -17.01
CA ILE A 322 9.00 5.44 -16.05
C ILE A 322 9.99 6.43 -16.68
N ARG A 323 11.08 5.96 -17.32
CA ARG A 323 12.04 6.82 -18.00
C ARG A 323 11.39 7.60 -19.14
N HIS A 324 10.58 6.95 -19.96
CA HIS A 324 9.85 7.58 -21.05
C HIS A 324 8.96 8.72 -20.54
N TRP A 325 8.09 8.43 -19.58
CA TRP A 325 7.17 9.43 -19.05
C TRP A 325 7.88 10.55 -18.26
N ALA A 326 8.94 10.25 -17.54
CA ALA A 326 9.79 11.27 -16.91
C ALA A 326 10.32 12.27 -17.93
N ALA A 327 10.78 11.78 -19.09
CA ALA A 327 11.27 12.64 -20.18
C ALA A 327 10.13 13.47 -20.82
N GLU A 328 8.94 12.89 -21.01
CA GLU A 328 7.78 13.62 -21.52
C GLU A 328 7.31 14.70 -20.54
N PHE A 329 7.21 14.39 -19.25
CA PHE A 329 6.80 15.37 -18.22
C PHE A 329 7.84 16.50 -18.07
N LYS A 330 9.12 16.22 -18.27
CA LYS A 330 10.15 17.28 -18.27
C LYS A 330 9.96 18.34 -19.36
N LYS A 331 9.22 18.03 -20.44
CA LYS A 331 8.89 19.00 -21.48
C LYS A 331 7.71 19.90 -21.11
N ILE A 332 6.95 19.54 -20.09
CA ILE A 332 5.67 20.16 -19.73
C ILE A 332 5.78 20.94 -18.40
N PHE A 333 6.43 20.34 -17.41
CA PHE A 333 6.66 20.90 -16.08
C PHE A 333 8.01 21.63 -15.98
#